data_d45da3520bedb500ec942853d0231de0
#
_entry.id   d45da3520bedb500ec942853d0231de0
#
_cell.length_a   1.000
_cell.length_b   1.000
_cell.length_c   1.000
_cell.angle_alpha   90.00
_cell.angle_beta   90.00
_cell.angle_gamma   90.00
#
_symmetry.space_group_name_H-M   'P 1'
#
loop_
_entity.id
_entity.type
_entity.pdbx_description
1 polymer ?
#
loop_
_entity_poly.entity_id
_entity_poly.type
_entity_poly.pdbx_seq_one_letter_code
_entity_poly.pdbx_strand_id
1 'polypeptide(L)'
;MSLTKKVVTTYSKSLFQNVQNFESSDNSTFDVTKLSSGDKFVPDVFIIGEELVLIRSTLVSSKKLNEFFNNPTYEEGQKLDVLLNIFPGLTTTMKSFLKVLCERTHLSLLPEISDEYTKLLLRFKNAVHVKVTTAGSLQENYAENLLSSLKALTGSNEIILTVAYNPKLLGGLIVEYKSTAIDASILKEFSLFFDGV
;
A
#
# COMPACT_ATOMS: atom_id res chain seq x y z
N MET A 1 -10.98 9.90 -17.48
CA MET A 1 -9.79 9.77 -16.62
C MET A 1 -8.92 10.99 -16.83
N SER A 2 -8.56 11.72 -15.78
CA SER A 2 -7.66 12.88 -15.86
C SER A 2 -6.31 12.48 -16.45
N LEU A 3 -5.70 13.33 -17.26
CA LEU A 3 -4.37 13.14 -17.87
C LEU A 3 -3.33 12.79 -16.79
N THR A 4 -3.39 13.47 -15.65
CA THR A 4 -2.54 13.26 -14.47
C THR A 4 -2.61 11.81 -13.98
N LYS A 5 -3.81 11.23 -13.89
CA LYS A 5 -4.00 9.85 -13.43
C LYS A 5 -3.37 8.82 -14.37
N LYS A 6 -3.39 9.07 -15.70
CA LYS A 6 -2.70 8.20 -16.66
C LYS A 6 -1.18 8.25 -16.47
N VAL A 7 -0.63 9.46 -16.27
CA VAL A 7 0.80 9.67 -16.06
C VAL A 7 1.26 8.96 -14.79
N VAL A 8 0.56 9.15 -13.67
CA VAL A 8 0.83 8.50 -12.39
C VAL A 8 0.83 6.97 -12.53
N THR A 9 -0.21 6.41 -13.16
CA THR A 9 -0.31 4.96 -13.40
C THR A 9 0.82 4.44 -14.27
N THR A 10 1.26 5.22 -15.27
CA THR A 10 2.38 4.83 -16.14
C THR A 10 3.70 4.79 -15.38
N TYR A 11 4.00 5.82 -14.58
CA TYR A 11 5.21 5.84 -13.76
C TYR A 11 5.24 4.69 -12.75
N SER A 12 4.15 4.47 -12.02
CA SER A 12 4.06 3.39 -11.03
C SER A 12 4.25 2.02 -11.68
N LYS A 13 3.63 1.76 -12.83
CA LYS A 13 3.79 0.50 -13.56
C LYS A 13 5.21 0.32 -14.11
N SER A 14 5.78 1.38 -14.71
CA SER A 14 7.14 1.31 -15.26
C SER A 14 8.18 1.05 -14.17
N LEU A 15 8.05 1.72 -13.01
CA LEU A 15 8.92 1.48 -11.87
C LEU A 15 8.80 0.05 -11.37
N PHE A 16 7.57 -0.44 -11.21
CA PHE A 16 7.29 -1.79 -10.77
C PHE A 16 7.87 -2.87 -11.71
N GLN A 17 7.67 -2.71 -13.01
CA GLN A 17 8.20 -3.63 -14.03
C GLN A 17 9.73 -3.59 -14.11
N ASN A 18 10.34 -2.41 -13.97
CA ASN A 18 11.79 -2.26 -14.00
C ASN A 18 12.44 -3.04 -12.86
N VAL A 19 11.89 -2.92 -11.67
CA VAL A 19 12.38 -3.64 -10.49
C VAL A 19 12.21 -5.15 -10.64
N GLN A 20 11.05 -5.60 -11.13
CA GLN A 20 10.81 -7.03 -11.40
C GLN A 20 11.78 -7.61 -12.44
N ASN A 21 12.09 -6.85 -13.49
CA ASN A 21 13.01 -7.28 -14.53
C ASN A 21 14.45 -7.39 -14.03
N PHE A 22 14.88 -6.52 -13.11
CA PHE A 22 16.18 -6.64 -12.44
C PHE A 22 16.25 -7.92 -11.60
N GLU A 23 15.24 -8.22 -10.80
CA GLU A 23 15.16 -9.47 -10.03
C GLU A 23 15.19 -10.72 -10.91
N SER A 24 14.56 -10.65 -12.10
CA SER A 24 14.54 -11.78 -13.05
C SER A 24 15.87 -11.97 -13.79
N SER A 25 16.68 -10.92 -13.96
CA SER A 25 17.98 -10.99 -14.65
C SER A 25 19.08 -11.56 -13.75
N ASP A 26 19.01 -11.34 -12.45
CA ASP A 26 19.99 -11.85 -11.47
C ASP A 26 19.79 -13.33 -11.11
N ASN A 27 18.75 -13.98 -11.62
CA ASN A 27 18.45 -15.40 -11.41
C ASN A 27 19.42 -16.39 -12.08
N SER A 28 20.56 -15.95 -12.61
CA SER A 28 21.57 -16.85 -13.20
C SER A 28 22.40 -17.65 -12.16
N THR A 29 22.27 -17.37 -10.86
CA THR A 29 22.89 -18.18 -9.80
C THR A 29 22.05 -18.15 -8.52
N PHE A 30 20.97 -18.94 -8.53
CA PHE A 30 20.25 -19.23 -7.30
C PHE A 30 21.08 -20.23 -6.47
N ASP A 31 21.98 -19.70 -5.67
CA ASP A 31 22.79 -20.52 -4.75
C ASP A 31 21.94 -20.85 -3.52
N VAL A 32 21.37 -22.06 -3.51
CA VAL A 32 20.52 -22.61 -2.45
C VAL A 32 21.26 -22.67 -1.09
N THR A 33 22.58 -22.49 -1.08
CA THR A 33 23.41 -22.54 0.12
C THR A 33 23.34 -21.30 1.01
N LYS A 34 22.76 -20.18 0.54
CA LYS A 34 22.57 -18.94 1.32
C LYS A 34 21.32 -18.88 2.20
N LEU A 35 20.49 -19.93 2.19
CA LEU A 35 19.28 -20.01 3.03
C LEU A 35 19.56 -20.31 4.52
N SER A 36 20.84 -20.33 4.95
CA SER A 36 21.21 -20.67 6.34
C SER A 36 21.31 -19.47 7.30
N SER A 37 21.13 -18.26 6.82
CA SER A 37 21.05 -17.06 7.70
C SER A 37 19.63 -16.53 7.63
N GLY A 38 18.97 -16.43 8.76
CA GLY A 38 17.54 -16.09 8.91
C GLY A 38 17.10 -14.70 8.41
N ASP A 39 17.76 -14.15 7.39
CA ASP A 39 17.36 -12.96 6.67
C ASP A 39 16.26 -13.34 5.68
N LYS A 40 15.06 -12.87 5.98
CA LYS A 40 13.94 -12.91 5.04
C LYS A 40 14.36 -12.14 3.78
N PHE A 41 14.50 -12.85 2.65
CA PHE A 41 14.66 -12.19 1.35
C PHE A 41 13.46 -11.28 1.12
N VAL A 42 13.70 -9.99 1.14
CA VAL A 42 12.69 -8.98 0.83
C VAL A 42 12.92 -8.57 -0.63
N PRO A 43 12.01 -8.90 -1.55
CA PRO A 43 12.13 -8.46 -2.93
C PRO A 43 12.30 -6.94 -3.03
N ASP A 44 13.16 -6.48 -3.92
CA ASP A 44 13.46 -5.05 -4.13
C ASP A 44 12.21 -4.21 -4.39
N VAL A 45 11.18 -4.84 -4.95
CA VAL A 45 9.85 -4.23 -5.17
C VAL A 45 9.24 -3.70 -3.87
N PHE A 46 9.43 -4.40 -2.74
CA PHE A 46 8.92 -3.97 -1.43
C PHE A 46 9.77 -2.86 -0.83
N ILE A 47 11.10 -2.95 -0.99
CA ILE A 47 12.03 -1.92 -0.51
C ILE A 47 11.69 -0.57 -1.15
N ILE A 48 11.47 -0.55 -2.46
CA ILE A 48 11.07 0.66 -3.18
C ILE A 48 9.68 1.14 -2.73
N GLY A 49 8.77 0.22 -2.44
CA GLY A 49 7.47 0.57 -1.89
C GLY A 49 7.58 1.27 -0.54
N GLU A 50 8.42 0.78 0.36
CA GLU A 50 8.69 1.40 1.67
C GLU A 50 9.33 2.79 1.52
N GLU A 51 10.31 2.93 0.63
CA GLU A 51 10.93 4.22 0.31
C GLU A 51 9.91 5.24 -0.20
N LEU A 52 9.00 4.84 -1.11
CA LEU A 52 7.94 5.71 -1.61
C LEU A 52 6.95 6.12 -0.50
N VAL A 53 6.56 5.19 0.36
CA VAL A 53 5.68 5.48 1.50
C VAL A 53 6.37 6.42 2.49
N LEU A 54 7.66 6.24 2.75
CA LEU A 54 8.45 7.10 3.61
C LEU A 54 8.51 8.53 3.05
N ILE A 55 8.83 8.69 1.78
CA ILE A 55 8.85 10.00 1.11
C ILE A 55 7.46 10.65 1.20
N ARG A 56 6.41 9.91 0.84
CA ARG A 56 5.03 10.40 0.90
C ARG A 56 4.63 10.86 2.30
N SER A 57 4.89 10.04 3.32
CA SER A 57 4.54 10.38 4.71
C SER A 57 5.23 11.65 5.17
N THR A 58 6.50 11.83 4.80
CA THR A 58 7.27 13.04 5.14
C THR A 58 6.74 14.28 4.41
N LEU A 59 6.40 14.15 3.12
CA LEU A 59 5.82 15.25 2.34
C LEU A 59 4.45 15.68 2.88
N VAL A 60 3.60 14.72 3.28
CA VAL A 60 2.27 14.98 3.82
C VAL A 60 2.34 15.55 5.24
N SER A 61 3.27 15.07 6.07
CA SER A 61 3.40 15.51 7.46
C SER A 61 3.96 16.93 7.58
N SER A 62 4.79 17.37 6.61
CA SER A 62 5.40 18.69 6.62
C SER A 62 4.74 19.63 5.63
N LYS A 63 3.90 20.55 6.15
CA LYS A 63 3.25 21.59 5.34
C LYS A 63 4.26 22.42 4.54
N LYS A 64 5.39 22.79 5.16
CA LYS A 64 6.45 23.57 4.50
C LYS A 64 7.08 22.83 3.32
N LEU A 65 7.33 21.52 3.48
CA LEU A 65 7.85 20.65 2.42
C LEU A 65 6.84 20.54 1.28
N ASN A 66 5.58 20.30 1.60
CA ASN A 66 4.52 20.19 0.59
C ASN A 66 4.36 21.50 -0.21
N GLU A 67 4.38 22.64 0.45
CA GLU A 67 4.36 23.95 -0.21
C GLU A 67 5.59 24.16 -1.11
N PHE A 68 6.78 23.77 -0.65
CA PHE A 68 8.02 23.84 -1.42
C PHE A 68 7.96 23.00 -2.71
N PHE A 69 7.49 21.76 -2.62
CA PHE A 69 7.40 20.85 -3.77
C PHE A 69 6.32 21.26 -4.77
N ASN A 70 5.24 21.86 -4.31
CA ASN A 70 4.15 22.33 -5.17
C ASN A 70 4.41 23.73 -5.76
N ASN A 71 5.41 24.45 -5.28
CA ASN A 71 5.73 25.76 -5.77
C ASN A 71 6.53 25.67 -7.10
N PRO A 72 6.01 26.25 -8.20
CA PRO A 72 6.70 26.23 -9.50
C PRO A 72 7.91 27.18 -9.58
N THR A 73 8.10 28.06 -8.59
CA THR A 73 9.21 29.04 -8.57
C THR A 73 10.56 28.36 -8.32
N TYR A 74 10.58 27.24 -7.61
CA TYR A 74 11.81 26.50 -7.33
C TYR A 74 12.16 25.56 -8.49
N GLU A 75 13.44 25.54 -8.85
CA GLU A 75 13.94 24.62 -9.87
C GLU A 75 13.80 23.16 -9.40
N GLU A 76 13.45 22.29 -10.32
CA GLU A 76 13.27 20.86 -10.02
C GLU A 76 14.57 20.22 -9.50
N GLY A 77 15.75 20.72 -9.97
CA GLY A 77 17.06 20.30 -9.44
C GLY A 77 17.20 20.58 -7.95
N GLN A 78 16.80 21.75 -7.49
CA GLN A 78 16.83 22.12 -6.04
C GLN A 78 15.89 21.21 -5.23
N LYS A 79 14.71 20.88 -5.78
CA LYS A 79 13.77 19.96 -5.14
C LYS A 79 14.36 18.55 -5.02
N LEU A 80 15.05 18.08 -6.07
CA LEU A 80 15.74 16.80 -6.05
C LEU A 80 16.84 16.75 -5.00
N ASP A 81 17.68 17.79 -4.94
CA ASP A 81 18.78 17.89 -3.96
C ASP A 81 18.25 17.86 -2.51
N VAL A 82 17.15 18.57 -2.26
CA VAL A 82 16.49 18.56 -0.95
C VAL A 82 16.01 17.15 -0.61
N LEU A 83 15.38 16.41 -1.57
CA LEU A 83 14.96 15.03 -1.33
C LEU A 83 16.13 14.11 -1.02
N LEU A 84 17.22 14.19 -1.79
CA LEU A 84 18.39 13.35 -1.60
C LEU A 84 19.12 13.64 -0.28
N ASN A 85 19.08 14.89 0.18
CA ASN A 85 19.63 15.29 1.48
C ASN A 85 18.77 14.80 2.66
N ILE A 86 17.44 14.82 2.52
CA ILE A 86 16.54 14.31 3.55
C ILE A 86 16.60 12.78 3.63
N PHE A 87 16.77 12.10 2.50
CA PHE A 87 16.77 10.65 2.39
C PHE A 87 18.07 10.11 1.79
N PRO A 88 19.19 10.13 2.53
CA PRO A 88 20.49 9.68 1.99
C PRO A 88 20.54 8.17 1.71
N GLY A 89 19.70 7.38 2.40
CA GLY A 89 19.66 5.92 2.32
C GLY A 89 18.83 5.33 1.17
N LEU A 90 18.34 6.15 0.24
CA LEU A 90 17.55 5.64 -0.90
C LEU A 90 18.37 4.71 -1.79
N THR A 91 17.69 3.70 -2.34
CA THR A 91 18.26 2.78 -3.33
C THR A 91 18.69 3.52 -4.61
N THR A 92 19.62 2.93 -5.35
CA THR A 92 20.09 3.48 -6.64
C THR A 92 18.96 3.59 -7.65
N THR A 93 18.04 2.62 -7.65
CA THR A 93 16.86 2.61 -8.51
C THR A 93 15.92 3.78 -8.18
N MET A 94 15.68 4.04 -6.88
CA MET A 94 14.87 5.17 -6.45
C MET A 94 15.51 6.50 -6.81
N LYS A 95 16.81 6.66 -6.59
CA LYS A 95 17.55 7.88 -6.99
C LYS A 95 17.45 8.15 -8.49
N SER A 96 17.57 7.10 -9.31
CA SER A 96 17.41 7.21 -10.77
C SER A 96 15.99 7.59 -11.16
N PHE A 97 15.00 7.00 -10.50
CA PHE A 97 13.58 7.33 -10.70
C PHE A 97 13.27 8.79 -10.35
N LEU A 98 13.78 9.29 -9.22
CA LEU A 98 13.61 10.69 -8.82
C LEU A 98 14.25 11.66 -9.83
N LYS A 99 15.40 11.31 -10.42
CA LYS A 99 16.03 12.10 -11.49
C LYS A 99 15.12 12.19 -12.72
N VAL A 100 14.53 11.09 -13.15
CA VAL A 100 13.59 11.07 -14.29
C VAL A 100 12.35 11.92 -14.00
N LEU A 101 11.83 11.90 -12.77
CA LEU A 101 10.71 12.76 -12.38
C LEU A 101 11.11 14.25 -12.36
N CYS A 102 12.33 14.55 -11.94
CA CYS A 102 12.90 15.89 -11.96
C CYS A 102 13.00 16.43 -13.40
N GLU A 103 13.61 15.69 -14.31
CA GLU A 103 13.76 16.07 -15.74
C GLU A 103 12.40 16.33 -16.42
N ARG A 104 11.34 15.69 -15.96
CA ARG A 104 9.98 15.84 -16.49
C ARG A 104 9.10 16.80 -15.69
N THR A 105 9.64 17.48 -14.69
CA THR A 105 8.90 18.40 -13.81
C THR A 105 7.69 17.75 -13.11
N HIS A 106 7.79 16.46 -12.79
CA HIS A 106 6.72 15.66 -12.21
C HIS A 106 6.97 15.25 -10.74
N LEU A 107 7.92 15.89 -10.04
CA LEU A 107 8.21 15.59 -8.63
C LEU A 107 7.00 15.82 -7.70
N SER A 108 6.14 16.78 -8.03
CA SER A 108 4.90 17.04 -7.29
C SER A 108 3.91 15.87 -7.29
N LEU A 109 4.03 14.92 -8.25
CA LEU A 109 3.17 13.74 -8.34
C LEU A 109 3.65 12.57 -7.46
N LEU A 110 4.76 12.70 -6.74
CA LEU A 110 5.30 11.63 -5.88
C LEU A 110 4.29 11.03 -4.89
N PRO A 111 3.45 11.82 -4.18
CA PRO A 111 2.47 11.24 -3.28
C PRO A 111 1.45 10.35 -4.00
N GLU A 112 0.97 10.77 -5.17
CA GLU A 112 0.01 10.01 -5.97
C GLU A 112 0.64 8.76 -6.59
N ILE A 113 1.92 8.84 -7.01
CA ILE A 113 2.70 7.70 -7.51
C ILE A 113 2.88 6.66 -6.40
N SER A 114 3.18 7.10 -5.17
CA SER A 114 3.30 6.21 -4.01
C SER A 114 1.99 5.45 -3.75
N ASP A 115 0.84 6.14 -3.78
CA ASP A 115 -0.46 5.51 -3.59
C ASP A 115 -0.77 4.47 -4.67
N GLU A 116 -0.45 4.77 -5.92
CA GLU A 116 -0.70 3.84 -7.04
C GLU A 116 0.28 2.65 -7.02
N TYR A 117 1.55 2.89 -6.65
CA TYR A 117 2.54 1.83 -6.49
C TYR A 117 2.15 0.87 -5.36
N THR A 118 1.66 1.39 -4.24
CA THR A 118 1.15 0.58 -3.13
C THR A 118 -0.01 -0.32 -3.58
N LYS A 119 -0.92 0.18 -4.40
CA LYS A 119 -1.99 -0.67 -4.98
C LYS A 119 -1.45 -1.78 -5.88
N LEU A 120 -0.38 -1.51 -6.64
CA LEU A 120 0.28 -2.53 -7.46
C LEU A 120 0.94 -3.61 -6.58
N LEU A 121 1.62 -3.20 -5.50
CA LEU A 121 2.20 -4.13 -4.52
C LEU A 121 1.14 -5.05 -3.90
N LEU A 122 0.00 -4.49 -3.51
CA LEU A 122 -1.11 -5.27 -2.95
C LEU A 122 -1.64 -6.30 -3.94
N ARG A 123 -1.75 -5.92 -5.21
CA ARG A 123 -2.17 -6.85 -6.27
C ARG A 123 -1.10 -7.93 -6.52
N PHE A 124 0.17 -7.56 -6.47
CA PHE A 124 1.28 -8.49 -6.66
C PHE A 124 1.35 -9.54 -5.55
N LYS A 125 1.16 -9.12 -4.29
CA LYS A 125 1.06 -10.04 -3.15
C LYS A 125 -0.20 -10.91 -3.17
N ASN A 126 -1.09 -10.70 -4.12
CA ASN A 126 -2.45 -11.27 -4.07
C ASN A 126 -3.15 -10.93 -2.75
N ALA A 127 -2.76 -9.81 -2.16
CA ALA A 127 -3.30 -9.33 -0.90
C ALA A 127 -4.67 -8.68 -1.13
N VAL A 128 -5.60 -9.03 -0.27
CA VAL A 128 -6.96 -8.53 -0.34
C VAL A 128 -7.21 -7.60 0.84
N HIS A 129 -7.73 -6.41 0.52
CA HIS A 129 -8.16 -5.46 1.52
C HIS A 129 -9.56 -5.81 2.01
N VAL A 130 -9.68 -6.10 3.30
CA VAL A 130 -10.94 -6.39 3.97
C VAL A 130 -11.14 -5.36 5.08
N LYS A 131 -12.29 -4.68 5.07
CA LYS A 131 -12.69 -3.80 6.15
C LYS A 131 -13.66 -4.54 7.05
N VAL A 132 -13.35 -4.59 8.34
CA VAL A 132 -14.18 -5.21 9.37
C VAL A 132 -14.67 -4.13 10.31
N THR A 133 -15.98 -4.01 10.45
CA THR A 133 -16.59 -3.11 11.43
C THR A 133 -17.12 -3.94 12.60
N THR A 134 -16.64 -3.66 13.80
CA THR A 134 -17.01 -4.38 15.03
C THR A 134 -17.73 -3.48 16.03
N ALA A 135 -18.57 -4.06 16.88
CA ALA A 135 -19.23 -3.35 17.97
C ALA A 135 -18.29 -3.09 19.18
N GLY A 136 -17.26 -3.91 19.35
CA GLY A 136 -16.31 -3.84 20.45
C GLY A 136 -14.88 -4.16 20.01
N SER A 137 -13.95 -4.12 20.97
CA SER A 137 -12.55 -4.48 20.72
C SER A 137 -12.43 -5.95 20.28
N LEU A 138 -11.71 -6.17 19.20
CA LEU A 138 -11.43 -7.51 18.69
C LEU A 138 -10.36 -8.16 19.60
N GLN A 139 -10.70 -9.22 20.29
CA GLN A 139 -9.72 -10.00 21.05
C GLN A 139 -8.83 -10.79 20.10
N GLU A 140 -7.57 -11.02 20.46
CA GLU A 140 -6.53 -11.62 19.63
C GLU A 140 -6.94 -12.99 19.06
N ASN A 141 -7.52 -13.85 19.91
CA ASN A 141 -8.00 -15.17 19.50
C ASN A 141 -9.09 -15.11 18.41
N TYR A 142 -10.00 -14.11 18.50
CA TYR A 142 -11.03 -13.92 17.47
C TYR A 142 -10.46 -13.33 16.20
N ALA A 143 -9.41 -12.51 16.27
CA ALA A 143 -8.74 -11.95 15.11
C ALA A 143 -8.07 -13.04 14.26
N GLU A 144 -7.40 -14.01 14.87
CA GLU A 144 -6.77 -15.14 14.18
C GLU A 144 -7.79 -16.03 13.46
N ASN A 145 -8.88 -16.39 14.16
CA ASN A 145 -9.97 -17.18 13.57
C ASN A 145 -10.67 -16.43 12.43
N LEU A 146 -10.86 -15.12 12.58
CA LEU A 146 -11.41 -14.26 11.54
C LEU A 146 -10.50 -14.23 10.32
N LEU A 147 -9.19 -14.04 10.52
CA LEU A 147 -8.21 -14.04 9.43
C LEU A 147 -8.18 -15.37 8.67
N SER A 148 -8.23 -16.50 9.38
CA SER A 148 -8.27 -17.83 8.75
C SER A 148 -9.54 -18.04 7.91
N SER A 149 -10.68 -17.62 8.45
CA SER A 149 -11.98 -17.69 7.75
C SER A 149 -12.02 -16.76 6.53
N LEU A 150 -11.46 -15.56 6.66
CA LEU A 150 -11.36 -14.59 5.55
C LEU A 150 -10.41 -15.08 4.45
N LYS A 151 -9.30 -15.74 4.79
CA LYS A 151 -8.41 -16.38 3.81
C LYS A 151 -9.14 -17.47 3.02
N ALA A 152 -9.90 -18.32 3.70
CA ALA A 152 -10.71 -19.34 3.06
C ALA A 152 -11.79 -18.75 2.14
N LEU A 153 -12.46 -17.68 2.57
CA LEU A 153 -13.50 -16.98 1.81
C LEU A 153 -12.95 -16.25 0.57
N THR A 154 -11.80 -15.61 0.71
CA THR A 154 -11.23 -14.76 -0.35
C THR A 154 -10.32 -15.53 -1.32
N GLY A 155 -9.86 -16.71 -0.93
CA GLY A 155 -8.87 -17.49 -1.67
C GLY A 155 -7.50 -16.78 -1.76
N SER A 156 -7.25 -15.81 -0.89
CA SER A 156 -6.05 -14.99 -0.91
C SER A 156 -5.07 -15.41 0.17
N ASN A 157 -3.77 -15.41 -0.16
CA ASN A 157 -2.72 -15.78 0.79
C ASN A 157 -2.49 -14.69 1.85
N GLU A 158 -2.66 -13.42 1.49
CA GLU A 158 -2.51 -12.28 2.38
C GLU A 158 -3.79 -11.43 2.46
N ILE A 159 -4.16 -11.05 3.68
CA ILE A 159 -5.30 -10.17 3.96
C ILE A 159 -4.82 -8.95 4.72
N ILE A 160 -5.16 -7.78 4.21
CA ILE A 160 -4.98 -6.53 4.90
C ILE A 160 -6.29 -6.18 5.59
N LEU A 161 -6.30 -6.31 6.91
CA LEU A 161 -7.47 -6.06 7.72
C LEU A 161 -7.48 -4.61 8.20
N THR A 162 -8.52 -3.87 7.86
CA THR A 162 -8.82 -2.57 8.46
C THR A 162 -9.97 -2.73 9.43
N VAL A 163 -9.73 -2.51 10.72
CA VAL A 163 -10.77 -2.62 11.75
C VAL A 163 -11.34 -1.24 12.02
N ALA A 164 -12.65 -1.11 11.90
CA ALA A 164 -13.42 0.05 12.31
C ALA A 164 -14.30 -0.29 13.51
N TYR A 165 -14.47 0.66 14.42
CA TYR A 165 -15.30 0.48 15.60
C TYR A 165 -16.64 1.22 15.44
N ASN A 166 -17.75 0.52 15.61
CA ASN A 166 -19.09 1.09 15.56
C ASN A 166 -19.99 0.50 16.68
N PRO A 167 -20.14 1.19 17.80
CA PRO A 167 -20.93 0.69 18.93
C PRO A 167 -22.43 0.55 18.62
N LYS A 168 -22.93 1.15 17.53
CA LYS A 168 -24.33 1.04 17.13
C LYS A 168 -24.73 -0.36 16.67
N LEU A 169 -23.75 -1.22 16.36
CA LEU A 169 -24.01 -2.61 15.95
C LEU A 169 -24.51 -3.52 17.07
N LEU A 170 -24.49 -3.06 18.33
CA LEU A 170 -24.84 -3.81 19.54
C LEU A 170 -23.99 -5.08 19.76
N GLY A 171 -23.53 -5.73 18.69
CA GLY A 171 -22.71 -6.93 18.69
C GLY A 171 -22.53 -7.50 17.28
N GLY A 172 -21.62 -8.48 17.14
CA GLY A 172 -21.26 -9.05 15.86
C GLY A 172 -20.29 -8.18 15.05
N LEU A 173 -20.23 -8.44 13.75
CA LEU A 173 -19.30 -7.75 12.84
C LEU A 173 -19.88 -7.61 11.42
N ILE A 174 -19.42 -6.60 10.72
CA ILE A 174 -19.69 -6.42 9.28
C ILE A 174 -18.36 -6.53 8.56
N VAL A 175 -18.32 -7.37 7.53
CA VAL A 175 -17.14 -7.58 6.66
C VAL A 175 -17.42 -6.98 5.30
N GLU A 176 -16.63 -6.00 4.90
CA GLU A 176 -16.66 -5.40 3.56
C GLU A 176 -15.45 -5.88 2.75
N TYR A 177 -15.71 -6.57 1.65
CA TYR A 177 -14.69 -7.14 0.77
C TYR A 177 -15.03 -6.89 -0.69
N LYS A 178 -14.14 -6.21 -1.42
CA LYS A 178 -14.39 -5.75 -2.81
C LYS A 178 -15.69 -4.94 -2.87
N SER A 179 -16.72 -5.52 -3.51
CA SER A 179 -18.07 -4.92 -3.64
C SER A 179 -19.13 -5.70 -2.85
N THR A 180 -18.70 -6.62 -1.99
CA THR A 180 -19.59 -7.46 -1.19
C THR A 180 -19.48 -7.06 0.29
N ALA A 181 -20.63 -6.85 0.92
CA ALA A 181 -20.74 -6.66 2.36
C ALA A 181 -21.44 -7.85 3.00
N ILE A 182 -20.80 -8.49 3.95
CA ILE A 182 -21.36 -9.57 4.76
C ILE A 182 -21.68 -8.97 6.12
N ASP A 183 -22.95 -8.84 6.43
CA ASP A 183 -23.42 -8.33 7.71
C ASP A 183 -23.80 -9.50 8.63
N ALA A 184 -22.97 -9.74 9.62
CA ALA A 184 -23.18 -10.70 10.72
C ALA A 184 -23.39 -9.96 12.05
N SER A 185 -24.07 -8.81 12.02
CA SER A 185 -24.41 -8.05 13.21
C SER A 185 -25.66 -8.64 13.89
N ILE A 186 -25.69 -8.58 15.20
CA ILE A 186 -26.84 -8.96 16.02
C ILE A 186 -28.07 -8.12 15.62
N LEU A 187 -27.85 -6.87 15.27
CA LEU A 187 -28.90 -5.94 14.87
C LEU A 187 -29.67 -6.44 13.63
N LYS A 188 -28.95 -7.02 12.67
CA LYS A 188 -29.57 -7.61 11.47
C LYS A 188 -30.35 -8.89 11.81
N GLU A 189 -29.82 -9.74 12.69
CA GLU A 189 -30.55 -10.93 13.12
C GLU A 189 -31.86 -10.55 13.83
N PHE A 190 -31.85 -9.52 14.69
CA PHE A 190 -33.06 -9.03 15.32
C PHE A 190 -34.07 -8.46 14.30
N SER A 191 -33.62 -7.72 13.27
CA SER A 191 -34.53 -7.18 12.25
C SER A 191 -35.28 -8.29 11.49
N LEU A 192 -34.58 -9.39 11.17
CA LEU A 192 -35.18 -10.55 10.52
C LEU A 192 -36.28 -11.24 11.35
N PHE A 193 -36.17 -11.17 12.70
CA PHE A 193 -37.22 -11.70 13.59
C PHE A 193 -38.46 -10.81 13.64
N PHE A 194 -38.32 -9.49 13.45
CA PHE A 194 -39.46 -8.56 13.49
C PHE A 194 -40.13 -8.36 12.13
N ASP A 195 -39.42 -8.52 11.03
CA ASP A 195 -39.98 -8.41 9.67
C ASP A 195 -40.67 -9.72 9.19
N GLY A 196 -40.63 -10.79 9.98
CA GLY A 196 -41.23 -12.10 9.70
C GLY A 196 -42.59 -12.35 10.38
N VAL A 197 -43.22 -11.33 10.96
CA VAL A 197 -44.56 -11.43 11.61
C VAL A 197 -45.59 -10.65 10.82
#